data_a019d7798bdbc81363c9ab6938991b7f
#
_entry.id   a019d7798bdbc81363c9ab6938991b7f
#
_cell.length_a   1.000
_cell.length_b   1.000
_cell.length_c   1.000
_cell.angle_alpha   90.00
_cell.angle_beta   90.00
_cell.angle_gamma   90.00
#
_symmetry.space_group_name_H-M   'P 1'
#
loop_
_entity.id
_entity.type
_entity.pdbx_description
1 polymer ?
#
loop_
_entity_poly.entity_id
_entity_poly.type
_entity_poly.pdbx_seq_one_letter_code
_entity_poly.pdbx_strand_id
1 'polypeptide(L)'
;MSEWTHVEWDWRIHKSAVFGSNDSRSSRALIKPKAHLRQFGSIQSRTLPRFQRAIMTVDVTYAKPNRDHDAGNLYPTMKAYVDGLANPDLFDRHNKEKGILPDDNDKYLIGPLLRWSGKPVVDDFYTFHIQLMGY
;
A
#
# COMPACT_ATOMS: atom_id res chain seq x y z
N MET A 1 13.61 25.30 -6.58
CA MET A 1 13.59 24.53 -5.29
C MET A 1 12.26 23.80 -5.18
N SER A 2 12.33 22.52 -5.02
CA SER A 2 11.10 21.72 -4.90
C SER A 2 10.49 21.89 -3.51
N GLU A 3 9.18 22.12 -3.47
CA GLU A 3 8.45 22.15 -2.21
C GLU A 3 8.05 20.75 -1.81
N TRP A 4 8.13 20.46 -0.52
CA TRP A 4 7.62 19.22 0.04
C TRP A 4 6.11 19.24 0.07
N THR A 5 5.51 18.20 -0.45
CA THR A 5 4.08 17.98 -0.46
C THR A 5 3.74 16.83 0.47
N HIS A 6 2.72 17.00 1.27
CA HIS A 6 2.21 15.98 2.17
C HIS A 6 0.79 15.63 1.79
N VAL A 7 0.51 14.33 1.60
CA VAL A 7 -0.83 13.81 1.41
C VAL A 7 -1.04 12.63 2.34
N GLU A 8 -2.28 12.41 2.74
CA GLU A 8 -2.62 11.25 3.56
C GLU A 8 -4.02 10.77 3.21
N TRP A 9 -4.25 9.48 3.35
CA TRP A 9 -5.55 8.86 3.12
C TRP A 9 -5.65 7.54 3.88
N ASP A 10 -6.89 7.07 4.05
CA ASP A 10 -7.17 5.76 4.63
C ASP A 10 -7.52 4.78 3.51
N TRP A 11 -6.92 3.59 3.58
CA TRP A 11 -7.28 2.46 2.75
C TRP A 11 -7.87 1.39 3.65
N ARG A 12 -9.18 1.16 3.53
CA ARG A 12 -9.88 0.10 4.26
C ARG A 12 -10.07 -1.09 3.36
N ILE A 13 -9.72 -2.27 3.87
CA ILE A 13 -9.85 -3.50 3.10
C ILE A 13 -10.28 -4.64 4.02
N HIS A 14 -11.20 -5.49 3.52
CA HIS A 14 -11.67 -6.65 4.27
C HIS A 14 -10.51 -7.62 4.53
N LYS A 15 -10.51 -8.23 5.70
CA LYS A 15 -9.44 -9.15 6.14
C LYS A 15 -9.19 -10.31 5.18
N SER A 16 -10.21 -10.73 4.42
CA SER A 16 -10.07 -11.83 3.45
C SER A 16 -9.10 -11.52 2.31
N ALA A 17 -8.85 -10.25 2.03
CA ALA A 17 -7.95 -9.82 0.97
C ALA A 17 -6.53 -9.53 1.46
N VAL A 18 -6.30 -9.57 2.78
CA VAL A 18 -5.01 -9.24 3.40
C VAL A 18 -4.21 -10.52 3.64
N PHE A 19 -2.93 -10.46 3.34
CA PHE A 19 -2.01 -11.56 3.63
C PHE A 19 -0.70 -11.00 4.18
N GLY A 20 -0.01 -11.82 4.96
CA GLY A 20 1.23 -11.43 5.64
C GLY A 20 2.43 -12.24 5.18
N SER A 21 3.58 -11.92 5.76
CA SER A 21 4.85 -12.63 5.50
C SER A 21 4.79 -14.09 5.91
N ASN A 22 3.91 -14.44 6.86
CA ASN A 22 3.75 -15.80 7.38
C ASN A 22 2.63 -16.57 6.69
N ASP A 23 2.11 -16.06 5.57
CA ASP A 23 1.07 -16.74 4.81
C ASP A 23 1.62 -18.05 4.24
N SER A 24 0.92 -19.16 4.49
CA SER A 24 1.35 -20.49 4.08
C SER A 24 1.04 -20.82 2.63
N ARG A 25 0.29 -19.97 1.93
CA ARG A 25 -0.05 -20.18 0.53
C ARG A 25 1.19 -20.07 -0.35
N SER A 26 1.19 -20.84 -1.45
CA SER A 26 2.27 -20.78 -2.44
C SER A 26 2.29 -19.43 -3.15
N SER A 27 3.43 -19.12 -3.78
CA SER A 27 3.55 -17.92 -4.63
C SER A 27 2.49 -17.90 -5.72
N ARG A 28 2.20 -19.08 -6.30
CA ARG A 28 1.18 -19.24 -7.35
C ARG A 28 -0.23 -18.90 -6.83
N ALA A 29 -0.56 -19.33 -5.61
CA ALA A 29 -1.85 -19.07 -4.99
C ALA A 29 -2.04 -17.57 -4.66
N LEU A 30 -0.95 -16.83 -4.50
CA LEU A 30 -0.98 -15.39 -4.17
C LEU A 30 -1.02 -14.48 -5.42
N ILE A 31 -0.91 -15.01 -6.64
CA ILE A 31 -0.90 -14.19 -7.87
C ILE A 31 -2.18 -13.36 -7.97
N LYS A 32 -3.35 -13.98 -7.86
CA LYS A 32 -4.63 -13.27 -7.94
C LYS A 32 -4.86 -12.30 -6.77
N PRO A 33 -4.62 -12.68 -5.51
CA PRO A 33 -4.69 -11.75 -4.40
C PRO A 33 -3.79 -10.52 -4.59
N LYS A 34 -2.55 -10.70 -5.01
CA LYS A 34 -1.63 -9.59 -5.28
C LYS A 34 -2.12 -8.68 -6.40
N ALA A 35 -2.61 -9.27 -7.50
CA ALA A 35 -3.16 -8.49 -8.61
C ALA A 35 -4.35 -7.64 -8.18
N HIS A 36 -5.21 -8.17 -7.31
CA HIS A 36 -6.35 -7.45 -6.76
C HIS A 36 -5.91 -6.24 -5.94
N LEU A 37 -4.90 -6.40 -5.08
CA LEU A 37 -4.36 -5.30 -4.28
C LEU A 37 -3.69 -4.24 -5.15
N ARG A 38 -2.95 -4.64 -6.18
CA ARG A 38 -2.34 -3.71 -7.15
C ARG A 38 -3.40 -2.88 -7.86
N GLN A 39 -4.54 -3.48 -8.18
CA GLN A 39 -5.64 -2.77 -8.82
C GLN A 39 -6.17 -1.64 -7.94
N PHE A 40 -6.31 -1.86 -6.64
CA PHE A 40 -6.67 -0.80 -5.70
C PHE A 40 -5.64 0.33 -5.72
N GLY A 41 -4.36 0.01 -5.71
CA GLY A 41 -3.29 1.01 -5.81
C GLY A 41 -3.35 1.80 -7.11
N SER A 42 -3.59 1.12 -8.23
CA SER A 42 -3.73 1.74 -9.54
C SER A 42 -4.88 2.76 -9.56
N ILE A 43 -6.02 2.40 -9.00
CA ILE A 43 -7.18 3.30 -8.91
C ILE A 43 -6.84 4.50 -8.03
N GLN A 44 -6.25 4.27 -6.87
CA GLN A 44 -5.88 5.34 -5.94
C GLN A 44 -4.88 6.31 -6.55
N SER A 45 -3.96 5.83 -7.39
CA SER A 45 -2.93 6.66 -8.01
C SER A 45 -3.51 7.83 -8.81
N ARG A 46 -4.73 7.69 -9.32
CA ARG A 46 -5.40 8.72 -10.12
C ARG A 46 -5.75 9.97 -9.33
N THR A 47 -5.87 9.84 -7.99
CA THR A 47 -6.29 10.94 -7.11
C THR A 47 -5.11 11.58 -6.38
N LEU A 48 -3.89 11.07 -6.58
CA LEU A 48 -2.72 11.50 -5.86
C LEU A 48 -1.80 12.35 -6.74
N PRO A 49 -1.03 13.28 -6.13
CA PRO A 49 -0.02 14.03 -6.87
C PRO A 49 1.12 13.11 -7.30
N ARG A 50 1.91 13.58 -8.25
CA ARG A 50 3.12 12.90 -8.72
C ARG A 50 4.32 13.39 -7.92
N PHE A 51 5.22 12.48 -7.58
CA PHE A 51 6.44 12.77 -6.83
C PHE A 51 7.65 12.30 -7.62
N GLN A 52 8.75 13.01 -7.49
CA GLN A 52 10.04 12.51 -7.93
C GLN A 52 10.64 11.60 -6.88
N ARG A 53 10.41 11.93 -5.62
CA ARG A 53 10.88 11.15 -4.48
C ARG A 53 9.94 11.36 -3.29
N ALA A 54 9.71 10.29 -2.52
CA ALA A 54 8.80 10.37 -1.37
C ALA A 54 9.18 9.39 -0.26
N ILE A 55 8.64 9.67 0.92
CA ILE A 55 8.70 8.79 2.09
C ILE A 55 7.25 8.40 2.41
N MET A 56 7.01 7.10 2.58
CA MET A 56 5.69 6.57 2.91
C MET A 56 5.70 5.93 4.29
N THR A 57 4.79 6.37 5.16
CA THR A 57 4.51 5.72 6.44
C THR A 57 3.08 5.22 6.46
N VAL A 58 2.87 4.09 7.14
CA VAL A 58 1.57 3.41 7.18
C VAL A 58 1.27 3.01 8.62
N ASP A 59 0.20 3.58 9.17
CA ASP A 59 -0.32 3.18 10.48
C ASP A 59 -1.42 2.15 10.27
N VAL A 60 -1.26 0.97 10.87
CA VAL A 60 -2.15 -0.17 10.67
C VAL A 60 -3.09 -0.31 11.84
N THR A 61 -4.39 -0.27 11.58
CA THR A 61 -5.44 -0.69 12.50
C THR A 61 -5.95 -2.05 12.04
N TYR A 62 -5.86 -3.04 12.90
CA TYR A 62 -6.11 -4.43 12.56
C TYR A 62 -7.59 -4.79 12.51
N ALA A 63 -7.92 -5.78 11.66
CA ALA A 63 -9.23 -6.42 11.63
C ALA A 63 -9.35 -7.46 12.76
N LYS A 64 -10.58 -7.85 13.09
CA LYS A 64 -10.87 -8.95 14.03
C LYS A 64 -10.59 -10.32 13.39
N PRO A 65 -10.16 -11.32 14.15
CA PRO A 65 -9.54 -11.21 15.46
C PRO A 65 -8.07 -10.89 15.28
N ASN A 66 -7.56 -9.91 15.99
CA ASN A 66 -6.13 -9.62 15.96
C ASN A 66 -5.47 -9.85 17.31
N ARG A 67 -4.46 -10.70 17.33
CA ARG A 67 -3.63 -11.00 18.48
C ARG A 67 -2.17 -10.59 18.28
N ASP A 68 -1.83 -10.13 17.07
CA ASP A 68 -0.48 -9.79 16.68
C ASP A 68 -0.45 -8.31 16.28
N HIS A 69 0.53 -7.58 16.81
CA HIS A 69 0.72 -6.17 16.53
C HIS A 69 2.01 -5.90 15.74
N ASP A 70 2.58 -6.94 15.12
CA ASP A 70 3.75 -6.78 14.25
C ASP A 70 3.29 -6.35 12.85
N ALA A 71 3.16 -5.04 12.67
CA ALA A 71 2.69 -4.46 11.41
C ALA A 71 3.60 -4.81 10.23
N GLY A 72 4.88 -5.06 10.48
CA GLY A 72 5.82 -5.47 9.44
C GLY A 72 5.41 -6.76 8.73
N ASN A 73 4.65 -7.65 9.39
CA ASN A 73 4.12 -8.85 8.76
C ASN A 73 3.16 -8.57 7.60
N LEU A 74 2.60 -7.36 7.55
CA LEU A 74 1.67 -6.95 6.50
C LEU A 74 2.37 -6.27 5.32
N TYR A 75 3.70 -6.21 5.34
CA TYR A 75 4.49 -5.63 4.26
C TYR A 75 4.11 -6.18 2.87
N PRO A 76 3.91 -7.51 2.68
CA PRO A 76 3.54 -8.03 1.36
C PRO A 76 2.22 -7.45 0.82
N THR A 77 1.23 -7.22 1.69
CA THR A 77 -0.02 -6.58 1.30
C THR A 77 0.22 -5.14 0.85
N MET A 78 0.96 -4.37 1.63
CA MET A 78 1.28 -2.98 1.27
C MET A 78 2.16 -2.90 0.04
N LYS A 79 3.11 -3.82 -0.13
CA LYS A 79 3.99 -3.85 -1.31
C LYS A 79 3.18 -4.01 -2.60
N ALA A 80 2.19 -4.91 -2.60
CA ALA A 80 1.32 -5.10 -3.76
C ALA A 80 0.51 -3.83 -4.08
N TYR A 81 -0.02 -3.16 -3.06
CA TYR A 81 -0.74 -1.90 -3.22
C TYR A 81 0.17 -0.79 -3.77
N VAL A 82 1.38 -0.67 -3.24
CA VAL A 82 2.38 0.31 -3.67
C VAL A 82 2.81 0.05 -5.11
N ASP A 83 2.95 -1.21 -5.52
CA ASP A 83 3.23 -1.55 -6.91
C ASP A 83 2.16 -0.96 -7.85
N GLY A 84 0.89 -1.00 -7.45
CA GLY A 84 -0.19 -0.38 -8.21
C GLY A 84 -0.13 1.13 -8.22
N LEU A 85 0.24 1.75 -7.10
CA LEU A 85 0.43 3.20 -7.02
C LEU A 85 1.54 3.70 -7.97
N ALA A 86 2.65 2.96 -8.02
CA ALA A 86 3.81 3.35 -8.81
C ALA A 86 3.71 2.93 -10.27
N ASN A 87 3.04 1.81 -10.56
CA ASN A 87 2.97 1.21 -11.90
C ASN A 87 1.53 0.88 -12.31
N PRO A 88 0.64 1.89 -12.42
CA PRO A 88 -0.78 1.65 -12.71
C PRO A 88 -1.02 1.06 -14.10
N ASP A 89 -0.13 1.27 -15.05
CA ASP A 89 -0.23 0.79 -16.43
C ASP A 89 -0.08 -0.74 -16.57
N LEU A 90 0.40 -1.43 -15.54
CA LEU A 90 0.44 -2.89 -15.55
C LEU A 90 -0.96 -3.53 -15.67
N PHE A 91 -2.01 -2.77 -15.37
CA PHE A 91 -3.40 -3.24 -15.35
C PHE A 91 -4.26 -2.67 -16.46
N ASP A 92 -3.81 -1.58 -17.09
CA ASP A 92 -4.48 -0.96 -18.20
C ASP A 92 -3.47 -0.65 -19.28
N ARG A 93 -3.35 -1.58 -20.24
CA ARG A 93 -2.42 -1.46 -21.37
C ARG A 93 -2.72 -0.23 -22.25
N HIS A 94 -3.91 0.32 -22.14
CA HIS A 94 -4.34 1.49 -22.89
C HIS A 94 -4.06 2.78 -22.13
N ASN A 95 -3.85 2.71 -20.83
CA ASN A 95 -3.55 3.85 -20.00
C ASN A 95 -2.04 3.88 -19.70
N LYS A 96 -1.32 4.69 -20.47
CA LYS A 96 0.12 4.88 -20.30
C LYS A 96 0.44 5.95 -19.26
N GLU A 97 -0.49 6.27 -18.38
CA GLU A 97 -0.23 7.23 -17.32
C GLU A 97 0.81 6.66 -16.37
N LYS A 98 1.80 7.49 -16.04
CA LYS A 98 2.80 7.16 -15.04
C LYS A 98 2.14 7.15 -13.66
N GLY A 99 2.64 6.29 -12.79
CA GLY A 99 2.23 6.26 -11.40
C GLY A 99 2.70 7.49 -10.62
N ILE A 100 2.47 7.46 -9.32
CA ILE A 100 2.82 8.58 -8.44
C ILE A 100 4.33 8.78 -8.28
N LEU A 101 5.13 7.78 -8.66
CA LEU A 101 6.60 7.79 -8.61
C LEU A 101 7.14 7.20 -9.91
N PRO A 102 8.39 7.53 -10.29
CA PRO A 102 9.02 6.87 -11.44
C PRO A 102 9.14 5.35 -11.29
N ASP A 103 9.35 4.87 -10.06
CA ASP A 103 9.38 3.46 -9.70
C ASP A 103 9.21 3.34 -8.18
N ASP A 104 9.05 2.12 -7.68
CA ASP A 104 8.86 1.85 -6.25
C ASP A 104 10.13 1.46 -5.50
N ASN A 105 11.30 1.53 -6.14
CA ASN A 105 12.57 1.20 -5.50
C ASN A 105 13.08 2.34 -4.59
N ASP A 106 14.10 2.03 -3.79
CA ASP A 106 14.65 2.94 -2.77
C ASP A 106 15.17 4.27 -3.31
N LYS A 107 15.44 4.34 -4.60
CA LYS A 107 15.86 5.60 -5.23
C LYS A 107 14.74 6.63 -5.21
N TYR A 108 13.50 6.19 -5.28
CA TYR A 108 12.33 7.05 -5.42
C TYR A 108 11.42 7.02 -4.20
N LEU A 109 11.34 5.88 -3.50
CA LEU A 109 10.44 5.70 -2.39
C LEU A 109 11.17 5.07 -1.19
N ILE A 110 11.12 5.76 -0.06
CA ILE A 110 11.50 5.19 1.23
C ILE A 110 10.22 4.67 1.89
N GLY A 111 10.18 3.37 2.14
CA GLY A 111 9.01 2.70 2.68
C GLY A 111 8.34 1.77 1.68
N PRO A 112 7.14 1.30 1.97
CA PRO A 112 6.29 1.68 3.10
C PRO A 112 6.85 1.25 4.46
N LEU A 113 6.84 2.17 5.42
CA LEU A 113 7.25 1.92 6.80
C LEU A 113 5.98 1.68 7.61
N LEU A 114 5.75 0.42 7.98
CA LEU A 114 4.52 0.01 8.66
C LEU A 114 4.71 0.02 10.18
N ARG A 115 3.70 0.54 10.87
CA ARG A 115 3.64 0.51 12.33
C ARG A 115 2.20 0.32 12.79
N TRP A 116 2.02 -0.25 13.98
CA TRP A 116 0.71 -0.35 14.61
C TRP A 116 0.20 1.04 14.97
N SER A 117 -1.09 1.30 14.67
CA SER A 117 -1.70 2.62 14.93
C SER A 117 -1.94 2.91 16.42
N GLY A 118 -1.88 1.89 17.27
CA GLY A 118 -2.28 2.00 18.66
C GLY A 118 -3.79 2.00 18.88
N LYS A 119 -4.58 1.92 17.81
CA LYS A 119 -6.04 1.93 17.89
C LYS A 119 -6.60 0.53 18.07
N PRO A 120 -7.73 0.38 18.81
CA PRO A 120 -8.35 -0.92 19.00
C PRO A 120 -8.97 -1.46 17.71
N VAL A 121 -9.05 -2.78 17.63
CA VAL A 121 -9.75 -3.51 16.58
C VAL A 121 -11.26 -3.28 16.72
N VAL A 122 -11.94 -2.92 15.63
CA VAL A 122 -13.38 -2.58 15.67
C VAL A 122 -14.25 -3.46 14.78
N ASP A 123 -13.72 -3.97 13.65
CA ASP A 123 -14.50 -4.75 12.70
C ASP A 123 -13.63 -5.74 11.91
N ASP A 124 -14.17 -6.27 10.81
CA ASP A 124 -13.49 -7.23 9.94
C ASP A 124 -12.63 -6.59 8.86
N PHE A 125 -12.38 -5.28 8.95
CA PHE A 125 -11.58 -4.54 8.00
C PHE A 125 -10.28 -4.09 8.62
N TYR A 126 -9.19 -4.20 7.86
CA TYR A 126 -7.96 -3.47 8.13
C TYR A 126 -8.11 -2.04 7.67
N THR A 127 -7.56 -1.10 8.42
CA THR A 127 -7.40 0.28 7.99
C THR A 127 -5.92 0.60 7.93
N PHE A 128 -5.46 0.94 6.75
CA PHE A 128 -4.10 1.42 6.52
C PHE A 128 -4.19 2.94 6.37
N HIS A 129 -3.73 3.67 7.38
CA HIS A 129 -3.60 5.12 7.29
C HIS A 129 -2.25 5.44 6.68
N ILE A 130 -2.28 5.95 5.45
CA ILE A 130 -1.09 6.13 4.63
C ILE A 130 -0.74 7.62 4.57
N GLN A 131 0.50 7.93 4.88
CA GLN A 131 1.06 9.28 4.76
C GLN A 131 2.20 9.23 3.75
N LEU A 132 2.15 10.16 2.80
CA LEU A 132 3.16 10.27 1.75
C LEU A 132 3.69 11.69 1.75
N MET A 133 4.99 11.85 1.93
CA MET A 133 5.66 13.14 1.95
C MET A 133 6.78 13.12 0.93
N GLY A 134 6.81 14.10 0.03
CA GLY A 134 7.80 14.13 -1.02
C GLY A 134 7.78 15.40 -1.86
N TYR A 135 8.48 15.34 -2.94
CA TYR A 135 8.56 16.47 -3.89
C TYR A 135 8.61 15.98 -5.32
#